data_d3e1bb454830bc317a4669ffee571174
#
_entry.id   d3e1bb454830bc317a4669ffee571174
#
_cell.length_a   1.000
_cell.length_b   1.000
_cell.length_c   1.000
_cell.angle_alpha   90.00
_cell.angle_beta   90.00
_cell.angle_gamma   90.00
#
_symmetry.space_group_name_H-M   'P 1'
#
loop_
_entity.id
_entity.type
_entity.pdbx_description
1 polymer ?
#
loop_
_entity_poly.entity_id
_entity_poly.type
_entity_poly.pdbx_seq_one_letter_code
_entity_poly.pdbx_strand_id
1 'polypeptide(L)'
;MDVRHASWFGDPASPILGHVHLPADRRARGAVVLCPPLGKEHLDTYRGVKALAEQLAERGLAAVRFDYTGTGDSAGDQDSPDAVAAWQRSVVTAVETARASGAEHITVVGLRAGALIAATALPECGRADAVVLWDPIVSGRAMLREQRALYRLALGADDPEDPRVSIVGGVLAPEAADALGALKIDPRSLNGTRTLLATRPTARETAAVSALATALGGDELSLDAHESFVTPSTLHSAIPIEQLTRIADWVVAGAPAATREVHFPECGRAVVATTDSGLPIHESVEYLGPNEMFALRTHGVAPERFDTEGFDTEGFDTEGFDTEGFDTGRFGAPRRSTPTVLFFGTAYEHRLGPSRLWVELAREFAAHGISTIRFDRTGVGDTGTAHGATPTPLYSDDSDRDALDAVAALGIDPQDLVVIGLCSGAWYSSWVALRGAAHSAVLVNVILWCTHRRKSLRADLGPNAPDVPAIAAPAEPQTISLRARIKPWAQKYLPYPLWLLLGRIGVTQVPEVGLEALRRAGVSTTVVLSAEDHRWFLTQRGEEGLRRLRRRGFTGDILTSEVGEHSGRQRDGREFLRTAVTSTVLSRFGSRIADPAADEYVS
;
A
#
# COMPACT_ATOMS: atom_id res chain seq x y z
N MET A 1 10.79 -17.01 -17.34
CA MET A 1 10.38 -16.16 -16.22
C MET A 1 10.65 -14.73 -16.65
N ASP A 2 9.72 -13.82 -16.44
CA ASP A 2 9.96 -12.41 -16.66
C ASP A 2 11.01 -11.87 -15.69
N VAL A 3 11.82 -10.93 -16.15
CA VAL A 3 12.74 -10.17 -15.31
C VAL A 3 12.00 -8.92 -14.84
N ARG A 4 11.88 -8.74 -13.53
CA ARG A 4 11.22 -7.55 -12.98
C ARG A 4 12.12 -6.84 -11.99
N HIS A 5 12.06 -5.52 -11.98
CA HIS A 5 12.72 -4.69 -10.98
C HIS A 5 11.91 -3.44 -10.71
N ALA A 6 12.03 -2.93 -9.50
CA ALA A 6 11.53 -1.61 -9.14
C ALA A 6 12.64 -0.57 -9.39
N SER A 7 12.27 0.59 -9.89
CA SER A 7 13.21 1.67 -10.17
C SER A 7 12.58 3.02 -9.93
N TRP A 8 13.35 3.91 -9.36
CA TRP A 8 13.05 5.32 -9.33
C TRP A 8 13.51 5.96 -10.65
N PHE A 9 12.67 6.82 -11.23
CA PHE A 9 13.01 7.53 -12.46
C PHE A 9 12.29 8.89 -12.56
N GLY A 10 12.65 9.67 -13.57
CA GLY A 10 12.12 11.01 -13.81
C GLY A 10 12.96 12.12 -13.16
N ASP A 11 12.31 13.20 -12.77
CA ASP A 11 12.95 14.33 -12.13
C ASP A 11 13.53 13.93 -10.75
N PRO A 12 14.85 14.08 -10.51
CA PRO A 12 15.44 13.78 -9.20
C PRO A 12 14.82 14.58 -8.03
N ALA A 13 14.23 15.74 -8.28
CA ALA A 13 13.53 16.54 -7.27
C ALA A 13 12.12 16.01 -6.95
N SER A 14 11.54 15.21 -7.84
CA SER A 14 10.20 14.60 -7.69
C SER A 14 10.15 13.23 -8.38
N PRO A 15 10.99 12.27 -7.94
CA PRO A 15 11.10 10.98 -8.60
C PRO A 15 9.81 10.17 -8.44
N ILE A 16 9.47 9.40 -9.47
CA ILE A 16 8.37 8.46 -9.42
C ILE A 16 8.90 7.04 -9.32
N LEU A 17 8.21 6.22 -8.51
CA LEU A 17 8.52 4.78 -8.42
C LEU A 17 7.76 4.03 -9.49
N GLY A 18 8.49 3.20 -10.25
CA GLY A 18 7.89 2.30 -11.20
C GLY A 18 8.41 0.87 -11.06
N HIS A 19 7.64 -0.05 -11.62
CA HIS A 19 7.96 -1.47 -11.70
C HIS A 19 8.04 -1.88 -13.17
N VAL A 20 9.21 -2.30 -13.59
CA VAL A 20 9.48 -2.72 -14.95
C VAL A 20 9.39 -4.24 -15.04
N HIS A 21 8.64 -4.72 -16.01
CA HIS A 21 8.50 -6.15 -16.35
C HIS A 21 9.07 -6.37 -17.74
N LEU A 22 10.03 -7.26 -17.87
CA LEU A 22 10.76 -7.51 -19.10
C LEU A 22 10.65 -8.97 -19.53
N PRO A 23 10.68 -9.24 -20.86
CA PRO A 23 10.96 -10.59 -21.34
C PRO A 23 12.28 -11.13 -20.77
N ALA A 24 12.38 -12.45 -20.61
CA ALA A 24 13.53 -13.10 -19.97
C ALA A 24 14.88 -12.79 -20.65
N ASP A 25 14.87 -12.55 -21.95
CA ASP A 25 16.05 -12.20 -22.76
C ASP A 25 16.28 -10.68 -22.89
N ARG A 26 15.50 -9.87 -22.17
CA ARG A 26 15.49 -8.40 -22.24
C ARG A 26 15.31 -7.83 -23.67
N ARG A 27 14.70 -8.61 -24.57
CA ARG A 27 14.40 -8.20 -25.94
C ARG A 27 12.89 -8.01 -26.11
N ALA A 28 12.46 -6.78 -26.36
CA ALA A 28 11.04 -6.44 -26.45
C ALA A 28 10.65 -6.03 -27.88
N ARG A 29 9.39 -6.32 -28.23
CA ARG A 29 8.72 -5.88 -29.47
C ARG A 29 8.25 -4.41 -29.36
N GLY A 30 8.23 -3.84 -28.16
CA GLY A 30 7.81 -2.51 -27.80
C GLY A 30 7.65 -2.40 -26.29
N ALA A 31 7.23 -1.24 -25.82
CA ALA A 31 6.95 -1.00 -24.41
C ALA A 31 5.50 -0.57 -24.17
N VAL A 32 4.94 -1.00 -23.04
CA VAL A 32 3.59 -0.67 -22.60
C VAL A 32 3.67 0.11 -21.28
N VAL A 33 3.12 1.31 -21.26
CA VAL A 33 3.02 2.16 -20.07
C VAL A 33 1.62 2.00 -19.46
N LEU A 34 1.54 1.52 -18.23
CA LEU A 34 0.30 1.22 -17.53
C LEU A 34 0.00 2.34 -16.54
N CYS A 35 -1.00 3.17 -16.86
CA CYS A 35 -1.45 4.31 -16.07
C CYS A 35 -2.55 3.85 -15.09
N PRO A 36 -2.28 3.82 -13.76
CA PRO A 36 -3.20 3.28 -12.77
C PRO A 36 -4.38 4.22 -12.52
N PRO A 37 -5.47 3.73 -11.87
CA PRO A 37 -6.52 4.59 -11.34
C PRO A 37 -6.06 5.34 -10.08
N LEU A 38 -6.94 6.14 -9.49
CA LEU A 38 -6.68 6.93 -8.29
C LEU A 38 -7.40 6.34 -7.05
N GLY A 39 -6.88 6.69 -5.88
CA GLY A 39 -7.51 6.40 -4.60
C GLY A 39 -7.69 4.90 -4.33
N LYS A 40 -8.87 4.51 -3.82
CA LYS A 40 -9.14 3.10 -3.50
C LYS A 40 -9.13 2.19 -4.72
N GLU A 41 -9.55 2.68 -5.89
CA GLU A 41 -9.49 1.88 -7.13
C GLU A 41 -8.05 1.45 -7.45
N HIS A 42 -7.05 2.28 -7.15
CA HIS A 42 -5.63 1.90 -7.28
C HIS A 42 -5.28 0.70 -6.40
N LEU A 43 -5.66 0.74 -5.12
CA LEU A 43 -5.42 -0.39 -4.20
C LEU A 43 -6.11 -1.67 -4.67
N ASP A 44 -7.37 -1.56 -5.05
CA ASP A 44 -8.20 -2.71 -5.44
C ASP A 44 -7.69 -3.39 -6.71
N THR A 45 -7.23 -2.60 -7.69
CA THR A 45 -6.83 -3.11 -9.00
C THR A 45 -5.33 -3.39 -9.13
N TYR A 46 -4.54 -3.06 -8.13
CA TYR A 46 -3.07 -3.13 -8.15
C TYR A 46 -2.54 -4.47 -8.68
N ARG A 47 -3.03 -5.59 -8.11
CA ARG A 47 -2.62 -6.94 -8.53
C ARG A 47 -3.07 -7.29 -9.95
N GLY A 48 -4.23 -6.79 -10.40
CA GLY A 48 -4.68 -7.00 -11.77
C GLY A 48 -3.81 -6.26 -12.79
N VAL A 49 -3.44 -5.01 -12.49
CA VAL A 49 -2.51 -4.24 -13.34
C VAL A 49 -1.14 -4.92 -13.39
N LYS A 50 -0.67 -5.48 -12.27
CA LYS A 50 0.55 -6.29 -12.22
C LYS A 50 0.42 -7.56 -13.07
N ALA A 51 -0.69 -8.30 -12.96
CA ALA A 51 -0.94 -9.49 -13.76
C ALA A 51 -0.98 -9.20 -15.26
N LEU A 52 -1.50 -8.03 -15.67
CA LEU A 52 -1.44 -7.58 -17.06
C LEU A 52 0.01 -7.32 -17.51
N ALA A 53 0.81 -6.65 -16.67
CA ALA A 53 2.21 -6.38 -16.95
C ALA A 53 3.03 -7.69 -17.11
N GLU A 54 2.82 -8.66 -16.23
CA GLU A 54 3.42 -10.00 -16.31
C GLU A 54 3.02 -10.72 -17.62
N GLN A 55 1.73 -10.69 -17.99
CA GLN A 55 1.26 -11.27 -19.23
C GLN A 55 1.87 -10.60 -20.50
N LEU A 56 2.06 -9.28 -20.45
CA LEU A 56 2.69 -8.54 -21.55
C LEU A 56 4.17 -8.90 -21.69
N ALA A 57 4.89 -9.02 -20.57
CA ALA A 57 6.30 -9.44 -20.56
C ALA A 57 6.48 -10.87 -21.10
N GLU A 58 5.62 -11.81 -20.69
CA GLU A 58 5.60 -13.19 -21.20
C GLU A 58 5.35 -13.25 -22.71
N ARG A 59 4.69 -12.23 -23.30
CA ARG A 59 4.39 -12.12 -24.73
C ARG A 59 5.39 -11.27 -25.52
N GLY A 60 6.53 -10.93 -24.89
CA GLY A 60 7.63 -10.23 -25.56
C GLY A 60 7.48 -8.71 -25.62
N LEU A 61 6.76 -8.10 -24.69
CA LEU A 61 6.67 -6.64 -24.53
C LEU A 61 7.29 -6.22 -23.19
N ALA A 62 7.98 -5.10 -23.14
CA ALA A 62 8.31 -4.49 -21.87
C ALA A 62 7.06 -3.81 -21.30
N ALA A 63 6.80 -3.90 -19.98
CA ALA A 63 5.69 -3.22 -19.35
C ALA A 63 6.16 -2.41 -18.15
N VAL A 64 5.73 -1.16 -18.06
CA VAL A 64 6.07 -0.23 -16.98
C VAL A 64 4.79 0.14 -16.25
N ARG A 65 4.70 -0.25 -14.98
CA ARG A 65 3.73 0.26 -14.00
C ARG A 65 4.40 1.34 -13.17
N PHE A 66 3.70 2.36 -12.78
CA PHE A 66 4.26 3.44 -11.96
C PHE A 66 3.19 4.07 -11.08
N ASP A 67 3.63 4.77 -10.05
CA ASP A 67 2.79 5.62 -9.22
C ASP A 67 2.96 7.08 -9.67
N TYR A 68 1.86 7.82 -9.78
CA TYR A 68 1.94 9.27 -10.05
C TYR A 68 2.60 10.01 -8.87
N THR A 69 3.20 11.16 -9.14
CA THR A 69 3.67 12.07 -8.08
C THR A 69 2.57 12.31 -7.04
N GLY A 70 2.91 12.17 -5.76
CA GLY A 70 1.96 12.31 -4.66
C GLY A 70 1.03 11.11 -4.45
N THR A 71 1.16 10.04 -5.23
CA THR A 71 0.39 8.79 -5.05
C THR A 71 1.32 7.60 -4.84
N GLY A 72 0.77 6.50 -4.35
CA GLY A 72 1.56 5.30 -4.11
C GLY A 72 2.81 5.57 -3.29
N ASP A 73 3.95 5.07 -3.76
CA ASP A 73 5.26 5.31 -3.15
C ASP A 73 6.04 6.47 -3.79
N SER A 74 5.56 7.06 -4.88
CA SER A 74 6.24 8.19 -5.55
C SER A 74 6.39 9.41 -4.64
N ALA A 75 7.37 10.25 -4.95
CA ALA A 75 7.61 11.49 -4.21
C ALA A 75 6.40 12.45 -4.26
N GLY A 76 6.38 13.42 -3.36
CA GLY A 76 5.32 14.44 -3.27
C GLY A 76 4.14 14.03 -2.40
N ASP A 77 3.20 14.98 -2.23
CA ASP A 77 2.05 14.87 -1.36
C ASP A 77 0.75 14.74 -2.16
N GLN A 78 -0.19 13.94 -1.63
CA GLN A 78 -1.44 13.64 -2.34
C GLN A 78 -2.39 14.83 -2.44
N ASP A 79 -2.30 15.79 -1.52
CA ASP A 79 -3.11 17.00 -1.46
C ASP A 79 -2.38 18.25 -1.99
N SER A 80 -1.38 18.05 -2.86
CA SER A 80 -0.71 19.16 -3.55
C SER A 80 -1.68 19.91 -4.46
N PRO A 81 -1.67 21.26 -4.47
CA PRO A 81 -2.50 22.07 -5.36
C PRO A 81 -2.31 21.77 -6.85
N ASP A 82 -1.09 21.39 -7.26
CA ASP A 82 -0.73 21.08 -8.65
C ASP A 82 -0.77 19.57 -8.98
N ALA A 83 -1.39 18.73 -8.12
CA ALA A 83 -1.38 17.28 -8.24
C ALA A 83 -1.78 16.79 -9.64
N VAL A 84 -2.81 17.38 -10.26
CA VAL A 84 -3.28 16.95 -11.59
C VAL A 84 -2.23 17.17 -12.67
N ALA A 85 -1.57 18.32 -12.67
CA ALA A 85 -0.47 18.61 -13.59
C ALA A 85 0.73 17.66 -13.32
N ALA A 86 1.01 17.37 -12.05
CA ALA A 86 2.05 16.41 -11.67
C ALA A 86 1.73 14.98 -12.14
N TRP A 87 0.46 14.55 -12.10
CA TRP A 87 0.03 13.25 -12.65
C TRP A 87 0.22 13.18 -14.17
N GLN A 88 -0.14 14.24 -14.89
CA GLN A 88 0.11 14.32 -16.33
C GLN A 88 1.61 14.28 -16.66
N ARG A 89 2.44 15.04 -15.92
CA ARG A 89 3.91 14.96 -16.04
C ARG A 89 4.43 13.54 -15.75
N SER A 90 3.87 12.84 -14.78
CA SER A 90 4.25 11.46 -14.48
C SER A 90 3.98 10.50 -15.64
N VAL A 91 2.87 10.69 -16.38
CA VAL A 91 2.60 9.93 -17.62
C VAL A 91 3.65 10.25 -18.68
N VAL A 92 3.95 11.53 -18.89
CA VAL A 92 4.99 11.96 -19.87
C VAL A 92 6.33 11.31 -19.51
N THR A 93 6.75 11.42 -18.26
CA THR A 93 8.00 10.81 -17.74
C THR A 93 8.04 9.30 -17.97
N ALA A 94 6.95 8.57 -17.69
CA ALA A 94 6.90 7.12 -17.89
C ALA A 94 7.01 6.74 -19.39
N VAL A 95 6.35 7.51 -20.27
CA VAL A 95 6.43 7.31 -21.73
C VAL A 95 7.84 7.64 -22.26
N GLU A 96 8.44 8.72 -21.79
CA GLU A 96 9.83 9.09 -22.16
C GLU A 96 10.84 8.05 -21.68
N THR A 97 10.68 7.55 -20.46
CA THR A 97 11.51 6.45 -19.92
C THR A 97 11.38 5.19 -20.79
N ALA A 98 10.15 4.85 -21.18
CA ALA A 98 9.91 3.72 -22.08
C ALA A 98 10.58 3.90 -23.46
N ARG A 99 10.58 5.12 -24.03
CA ARG A 99 11.30 5.42 -25.27
C ARG A 99 12.81 5.39 -25.09
N ALA A 100 13.31 5.99 -24.04
CA ALA A 100 14.74 6.02 -23.72
C ALA A 100 15.32 4.62 -23.51
N SER A 101 14.49 3.64 -23.14
CA SER A 101 14.90 2.23 -23.05
C SER A 101 15.32 1.61 -24.40
N GLY A 102 15.03 2.25 -25.53
CA GLY A 102 15.23 1.72 -26.88
C GLY A 102 13.97 1.10 -27.50
N ALA A 103 12.83 1.13 -26.82
CA ALA A 103 11.56 0.68 -27.40
C ALA A 103 11.05 1.68 -28.44
N GLU A 104 10.86 1.24 -29.68
CA GLU A 104 10.35 2.07 -30.79
C GLU A 104 8.82 2.11 -30.86
N HIS A 105 8.15 1.08 -30.35
CA HIS A 105 6.69 0.99 -30.34
C HIS A 105 6.18 1.18 -28.92
N ILE A 106 5.37 2.21 -28.71
CA ILE A 106 4.85 2.59 -27.38
C ILE A 106 3.34 2.45 -27.37
N THR A 107 2.85 1.62 -26.45
CA THR A 107 1.42 1.52 -26.12
C THR A 107 1.16 2.13 -24.75
N VAL A 108 0.12 2.95 -24.63
CA VAL A 108 -0.32 3.49 -23.35
C VAL A 108 -1.66 2.85 -22.96
N VAL A 109 -1.73 2.27 -21.77
CA VAL A 109 -2.94 1.64 -21.22
C VAL A 109 -3.36 2.41 -19.97
N GLY A 110 -4.52 3.01 -19.99
CA GLY A 110 -5.06 3.73 -18.82
C GLY A 110 -6.30 3.04 -18.27
N LEU A 111 -6.31 2.76 -16.97
CA LEU A 111 -7.45 2.18 -16.25
C LEU A 111 -8.22 3.26 -15.51
N ARG A 112 -9.53 3.34 -15.70
CA ARG A 112 -10.43 4.26 -14.98
C ARG A 112 -9.97 5.72 -15.09
N ALA A 113 -9.63 6.38 -13.95
CA ALA A 113 -9.06 7.72 -13.94
C ALA A 113 -7.71 7.79 -14.68
N GLY A 114 -6.93 6.71 -14.68
CA GLY A 114 -5.69 6.61 -15.45
C GLY A 114 -5.89 6.77 -16.95
N ALA A 115 -7.03 6.34 -17.49
CA ALA A 115 -7.39 6.58 -18.89
C ALA A 115 -7.63 8.07 -19.17
N LEU A 116 -8.29 8.79 -18.26
CA LEU A 116 -8.53 10.23 -18.37
C LEU A 116 -7.21 11.01 -18.30
N ILE A 117 -6.36 10.70 -17.31
CA ILE A 117 -5.07 11.36 -17.11
C ILE A 117 -4.15 11.10 -18.32
N ALA A 118 -4.03 9.84 -18.74
CA ALA A 118 -3.23 9.46 -19.91
C ALA A 118 -3.70 10.16 -21.18
N ALA A 119 -5.01 10.11 -21.50
CA ALA A 119 -5.55 10.71 -22.72
C ALA A 119 -5.32 12.23 -22.76
N THR A 120 -5.32 12.92 -21.60
CA THR A 120 -5.05 14.35 -21.51
C THR A 120 -3.56 14.70 -21.51
N ALA A 121 -2.68 13.78 -21.12
CA ALA A 121 -1.22 13.93 -21.17
C ALA A 121 -0.62 13.59 -22.54
N LEU A 122 -1.27 12.73 -23.34
CA LEU A 122 -0.74 12.23 -24.62
C LEU A 122 -0.27 13.33 -25.60
N PRO A 123 -0.91 14.51 -25.72
CA PRO A 123 -0.39 15.57 -26.58
C PRO A 123 1.04 16.01 -26.24
N GLU A 124 1.45 15.89 -24.98
CA GLU A 124 2.80 16.23 -24.49
C GLU A 124 3.76 15.02 -24.57
N CYS A 125 3.24 13.79 -24.59
CA CYS A 125 4.05 12.58 -24.65
C CYS A 125 4.71 12.33 -26.04
N GLY A 126 4.43 13.15 -27.05
CA GLY A 126 4.71 12.78 -28.43
C GLY A 126 3.80 11.62 -28.90
N ARG A 127 4.15 10.98 -30.02
CA ARG A 127 3.28 9.95 -30.59
C ARG A 127 3.30 8.64 -29.79
N ALA A 128 2.13 8.19 -29.33
CA ALA A 128 1.89 6.80 -28.94
C ALA A 128 1.37 6.01 -30.16
N ASP A 129 1.82 4.77 -30.34
CA ASP A 129 1.41 3.92 -31.45
C ASP A 129 0.04 3.28 -31.22
N ALA A 130 -0.25 2.97 -29.95
CA ALA A 130 -1.55 2.45 -29.52
C ALA A 130 -1.96 2.99 -28.15
N VAL A 131 -3.27 3.09 -27.93
CA VAL A 131 -3.86 3.49 -26.65
C VAL A 131 -4.99 2.55 -26.29
N VAL A 132 -5.00 2.08 -25.04
CA VAL A 132 -6.10 1.32 -24.46
C VAL A 132 -6.78 2.17 -23.41
N LEU A 133 -8.02 2.51 -23.64
CA LEU A 133 -8.91 3.14 -22.66
C LEU A 133 -9.65 2.03 -21.92
N TRP A 134 -9.12 1.63 -20.77
CA TRP A 134 -9.63 0.50 -20.00
C TRP A 134 -10.63 0.98 -18.96
N ASP A 135 -11.90 0.69 -19.21
CA ASP A 135 -13.07 1.13 -18.43
C ASP A 135 -13.02 2.63 -18.04
N PRO A 136 -12.85 3.52 -19.03
CA PRO A 136 -12.38 4.87 -18.80
C PRO A 136 -13.41 5.75 -18.08
N ILE A 137 -12.91 6.61 -17.21
CA ILE A 137 -13.61 7.79 -16.76
C ILE A 137 -13.45 8.87 -17.85
N VAL A 138 -14.56 9.28 -18.44
CA VAL A 138 -14.54 10.24 -19.57
C VAL A 138 -14.41 11.69 -19.10
N SER A 139 -14.84 12.00 -17.86
CA SER A 139 -14.91 13.37 -17.32
C SER A 139 -14.56 13.39 -15.84
N GLY A 140 -13.59 14.21 -15.45
CA GLY A 140 -13.18 14.40 -14.05
C GLY A 140 -14.32 14.98 -13.20
N ARG A 141 -15.17 15.84 -13.76
CA ARG A 141 -16.36 16.35 -13.05
C ARG A 141 -17.33 15.23 -12.66
N ALA A 142 -17.56 14.27 -13.57
CA ALA A 142 -18.41 13.11 -13.28
C ALA A 142 -17.78 12.23 -12.20
N MET A 143 -16.47 11.97 -12.30
CA MET A 143 -15.69 11.25 -11.29
C MET A 143 -15.80 11.87 -9.90
N LEU A 144 -15.52 13.17 -9.78
CA LEU A 144 -15.55 13.85 -8.49
C LEU A 144 -16.95 13.80 -7.85
N ARG A 145 -18.00 13.95 -8.66
CA ARG A 145 -19.38 13.83 -8.16
C ARG A 145 -19.66 12.43 -7.63
N GLU A 146 -19.24 11.39 -8.36
CA GLU A 146 -19.37 9.98 -7.96
C GLU A 146 -18.56 9.70 -6.69
N GLN A 147 -17.28 10.04 -6.68
CA GLN A 147 -16.38 9.78 -5.55
C GLN A 147 -16.82 10.51 -4.27
N ARG A 148 -17.29 11.76 -4.36
CA ARG A 148 -17.87 12.48 -3.22
C ARG A 148 -19.14 11.82 -2.69
N ALA A 149 -20.01 11.32 -3.57
CA ALA A 149 -21.21 10.60 -3.17
C ALA A 149 -20.86 9.28 -2.46
N LEU A 150 -19.92 8.53 -3.02
CA LEU A 150 -19.43 7.28 -2.44
C LEU A 150 -18.75 7.52 -1.09
N TYR A 151 -17.89 8.54 -0.99
CA TYR A 151 -17.24 8.90 0.26
C TYR A 151 -18.26 9.20 1.36
N ARG A 152 -19.25 10.07 1.06
CA ARG A 152 -20.31 10.42 2.02
C ARG A 152 -21.14 9.22 2.46
N LEU A 153 -21.42 8.32 1.54
CA LEU A 153 -22.21 7.12 1.83
C LEU A 153 -21.44 6.13 2.72
N ALA A 154 -20.16 5.94 2.44
CA ALA A 154 -19.35 4.92 3.09
C ALA A 154 -18.61 5.41 4.35
N LEU A 155 -18.14 6.64 4.34
CA LEU A 155 -17.20 7.18 5.33
C LEU A 155 -17.75 8.38 6.11
N GLY A 156 -18.88 8.94 5.67
CA GLY A 156 -19.51 10.09 6.29
C GLY A 156 -19.21 11.43 5.58
N ALA A 157 -19.67 12.51 6.16
CA ALA A 157 -19.43 13.86 5.63
C ALA A 157 -18.05 14.35 6.06
N ASP A 158 -17.40 15.13 5.19
CA ASP A 158 -16.21 15.91 5.55
C ASP A 158 -16.58 17.08 6.47
N ASP A 159 -15.59 17.59 7.20
CA ASP A 159 -15.71 18.86 7.91
C ASP A 159 -15.99 19.98 6.87
N PRO A 160 -17.09 20.70 7.00
CA PRO A 160 -17.44 21.77 6.07
C PRO A 160 -16.47 22.97 6.10
N GLU A 161 -15.67 23.11 7.15
CA GLU A 161 -14.66 24.16 7.28
C GLU A 161 -13.36 23.82 6.57
N ASP A 162 -13.09 22.55 6.29
CA ASP A 162 -11.91 22.13 5.51
C ASP A 162 -12.22 22.15 4.01
N PRO A 163 -11.57 23.01 3.21
CA PRO A 163 -11.85 23.18 1.79
C PRO A 163 -11.41 22.00 0.93
N ARG A 164 -10.58 21.09 1.45
CA ARG A 164 -10.08 19.92 0.71
C ARG A 164 -11.21 18.98 0.33
N VAL A 165 -11.04 18.27 -0.76
CA VAL A 165 -12.03 17.35 -1.33
C VAL A 165 -11.62 15.91 -1.07
N SER A 166 -12.41 15.22 -0.25
CA SER A 166 -12.21 13.80 0.00
C SER A 166 -12.77 12.94 -1.14
N ILE A 167 -11.98 11.99 -1.57
CA ILE A 167 -12.36 10.86 -2.43
C ILE A 167 -12.10 9.56 -1.66
N VAL A 168 -12.70 8.46 -2.07
CA VAL A 168 -12.44 7.18 -1.39
C VAL A 168 -10.98 6.78 -1.60
N GLY A 169 -10.19 6.80 -0.52
CA GLY A 169 -8.76 6.48 -0.53
C GLY A 169 -7.82 7.64 -0.87
N GLY A 170 -8.29 8.89 -0.79
CA GLY A 170 -7.45 10.06 -1.02
C GLY A 170 -8.09 11.39 -0.65
N VAL A 171 -7.26 12.43 -0.63
CA VAL A 171 -7.66 13.82 -0.37
C VAL A 171 -7.03 14.70 -1.45
N LEU A 172 -7.78 15.65 -1.96
CA LEU A 172 -7.34 16.60 -2.98
C LEU A 172 -7.40 18.04 -2.44
N ALA A 173 -6.41 18.86 -2.74
CA ALA A 173 -6.52 20.30 -2.60
C ALA A 173 -7.68 20.84 -3.44
N PRO A 174 -8.30 21.97 -3.08
CA PRO A 174 -9.36 22.58 -3.87
C PRO A 174 -8.96 22.81 -5.34
N GLU A 175 -7.75 23.32 -5.56
CA GLU A 175 -7.17 23.62 -6.88
C GLU A 175 -7.00 22.33 -7.70
N ALA A 176 -6.53 21.26 -7.07
CA ALA A 176 -6.40 19.95 -7.72
C ALA A 176 -7.78 19.36 -8.06
N ALA A 177 -8.78 19.52 -7.20
CA ALA A 177 -10.14 19.08 -7.48
C ALA A 177 -10.76 19.87 -8.65
N ASP A 178 -10.54 21.18 -8.72
CA ASP A 178 -10.99 22.01 -9.82
C ASP A 178 -10.29 21.62 -11.13
N ALA A 179 -8.97 21.45 -11.11
CA ALA A 179 -8.20 21.00 -12.25
C ALA A 179 -8.63 19.61 -12.74
N LEU A 180 -8.84 18.66 -11.82
CA LEU A 180 -9.37 17.34 -12.16
C LEU A 180 -10.77 17.45 -12.79
N GLY A 181 -11.63 18.30 -12.20
CA GLY A 181 -12.98 18.56 -12.70
C GLY A 181 -13.02 19.15 -14.11
N ALA A 182 -11.96 19.83 -14.54
CA ALA A 182 -11.82 20.37 -15.88
C ALA A 182 -11.40 19.32 -16.93
N LEU A 183 -10.77 18.21 -16.50
CA LEU A 183 -10.31 17.18 -17.42
C LEU A 183 -11.48 16.48 -18.13
N LYS A 184 -11.28 16.23 -19.42
CA LYS A 184 -12.18 15.45 -20.26
C LYS A 184 -11.39 14.78 -21.38
N ILE A 185 -11.71 13.53 -21.70
CA ILE A 185 -11.15 12.87 -22.88
C ILE A 185 -11.68 13.57 -24.13
N ASP A 186 -10.78 14.14 -24.93
CA ASP A 186 -11.07 14.64 -26.27
C ASP A 186 -10.69 13.56 -27.29
N PRO A 187 -11.66 12.95 -28.00
CA PRO A 187 -11.34 11.93 -29.01
C PRO A 187 -10.37 12.40 -30.09
N ARG A 188 -10.34 13.71 -30.37
CA ARG A 188 -9.45 14.28 -31.40
C ARG A 188 -7.96 14.19 -31.03
N SER A 189 -7.64 14.17 -29.74
CA SER A 189 -6.25 13.99 -29.28
C SER A 189 -5.71 12.59 -29.58
N LEU A 190 -6.59 11.63 -29.89
CA LEU A 190 -6.26 10.23 -30.21
C LEU A 190 -6.32 9.95 -31.72
N ASN A 191 -6.57 10.95 -32.57
CA ASN A 191 -6.66 10.77 -34.02
C ASN A 191 -5.35 10.24 -34.59
N GLY A 192 -5.45 9.18 -35.40
CA GLY A 192 -4.29 8.53 -36.03
C GLY A 192 -3.53 7.57 -35.11
N THR A 193 -3.99 7.36 -33.89
CA THR A 193 -3.48 6.36 -32.96
C THR A 193 -4.40 5.13 -32.96
N ARG A 194 -3.85 3.92 -32.98
CA ARG A 194 -4.64 2.70 -32.83
C ARG A 194 -5.27 2.67 -31.42
N THR A 195 -6.60 2.63 -31.31
CA THR A 195 -7.30 2.74 -30.03
C THR A 195 -8.16 1.52 -29.75
N LEU A 196 -8.13 1.06 -28.49
CA LEU A 196 -9.06 0.10 -27.92
C LEU A 196 -9.89 0.76 -26.81
N LEU A 197 -11.18 0.70 -26.93
CA LEU A 197 -12.12 1.02 -25.85
C LEU A 197 -12.59 -0.27 -25.20
N ALA A 198 -12.03 -0.63 -24.06
CA ALA A 198 -12.38 -1.82 -23.30
C ALA A 198 -13.28 -1.41 -22.12
N THR A 199 -14.55 -1.82 -22.09
CA THR A 199 -15.53 -1.32 -21.12
C THR A 199 -16.39 -2.42 -20.53
N ARG A 200 -16.82 -2.22 -19.28
CA ARG A 200 -17.93 -2.98 -18.71
C ARG A 200 -19.21 -2.71 -19.49
N PRO A 201 -20.12 -3.70 -19.61
CA PRO A 201 -21.42 -3.48 -20.27
C PRO A 201 -22.17 -2.28 -19.70
N THR A 202 -22.26 -2.17 -18.38
CA THR A 202 -22.94 -1.06 -17.67
C THR A 202 -22.31 0.29 -17.96
N ALA A 203 -20.99 0.40 -18.06
CA ALA A 203 -20.31 1.63 -18.42
C ALA A 203 -20.50 1.99 -19.89
N ARG A 204 -20.52 0.99 -20.79
CA ARG A 204 -20.74 1.16 -22.24
C ARG A 204 -22.10 1.77 -22.58
N GLU A 205 -23.11 1.48 -21.78
CA GLU A 205 -24.47 2.00 -21.94
C GLU A 205 -24.60 3.49 -21.55
N THR A 206 -23.61 4.06 -20.84
CA THR A 206 -23.66 5.48 -20.48
C THR A 206 -23.52 6.37 -21.71
N ALA A 207 -24.25 7.48 -21.75
CA ALA A 207 -24.22 8.42 -22.87
C ALA A 207 -22.81 8.96 -23.17
N ALA A 208 -22.00 9.17 -22.12
CA ALA A 208 -20.63 9.70 -22.26
C ALA A 208 -19.70 8.70 -22.93
N VAL A 209 -19.72 7.43 -22.50
CA VAL A 209 -18.88 6.35 -23.07
C VAL A 209 -19.36 5.99 -24.47
N SER A 210 -20.68 5.96 -24.70
CA SER A 210 -21.26 5.71 -26.02
C SER A 210 -20.87 6.80 -27.05
N ALA A 211 -20.90 8.07 -26.65
CA ALA A 211 -20.43 9.17 -27.50
C ALA A 211 -18.91 9.08 -27.76
N LEU A 212 -18.12 8.73 -26.76
CA LEU A 212 -16.67 8.52 -26.90
C LEU A 212 -16.39 7.38 -27.91
N ALA A 213 -17.05 6.22 -27.78
CA ALA A 213 -16.91 5.09 -28.69
C ALA A 213 -17.21 5.48 -30.15
N THR A 214 -18.32 6.19 -30.35
CA THR A 214 -18.71 6.67 -31.70
C THR A 214 -17.68 7.65 -32.29
N ALA A 215 -17.12 8.51 -31.45
CA ALA A 215 -16.15 9.51 -31.90
C ALA A 215 -14.77 8.91 -32.19
N LEU A 216 -14.35 7.88 -31.44
CA LEU A 216 -13.10 7.19 -31.65
C LEU A 216 -13.13 6.32 -32.91
N GLY A 217 -14.23 5.62 -33.17
CA GLY A 217 -14.32 4.66 -34.29
C GLY A 217 -13.25 3.55 -34.26
N GLY A 218 -12.64 3.33 -33.10
CA GLY A 218 -11.60 2.32 -32.86
C GLY A 218 -12.18 0.95 -32.53
N ASP A 219 -11.29 0.03 -32.08
CA ASP A 219 -11.69 -1.30 -31.62
C ASP A 219 -12.43 -1.21 -30.28
N GLU A 220 -13.44 -2.06 -30.08
CA GLU A 220 -14.20 -2.15 -28.83
C GLU A 220 -14.05 -3.55 -28.20
N LEU A 221 -13.97 -3.62 -26.87
CA LEU A 221 -13.89 -4.86 -26.10
C LEU A 221 -14.87 -4.82 -24.92
N SER A 222 -15.80 -5.78 -24.84
CA SER A 222 -16.65 -5.96 -23.66
C SER A 222 -15.89 -6.70 -22.56
N LEU A 223 -15.92 -6.15 -21.35
CA LEU A 223 -15.28 -6.68 -20.15
C LEU A 223 -16.34 -7.26 -19.20
N ASP A 224 -16.83 -8.43 -19.53
CA ASP A 224 -17.79 -9.15 -18.69
C ASP A 224 -17.12 -9.56 -17.37
N ALA A 225 -17.86 -9.63 -16.28
CA ALA A 225 -17.37 -9.95 -14.91
C ALA A 225 -16.30 -8.98 -14.35
N HIS A 226 -16.11 -7.81 -14.96
CA HIS A 226 -15.12 -6.82 -14.54
C HIS A 226 -15.57 -5.97 -13.33
N GLU A 227 -16.85 -6.03 -12.96
CA GLU A 227 -17.43 -5.24 -11.86
C GLU A 227 -16.72 -5.52 -10.53
N SER A 228 -16.52 -6.79 -10.18
CA SER A 228 -15.86 -7.21 -8.94
C SER A 228 -14.35 -6.89 -8.90
N PHE A 229 -13.77 -6.47 -10.01
CA PHE A 229 -12.38 -6.04 -10.08
C PHE A 229 -12.22 -4.57 -9.68
N VAL A 230 -13.08 -3.68 -10.18
CA VAL A 230 -13.01 -2.23 -9.90
C VAL A 230 -13.83 -1.82 -8.68
N THR A 231 -14.83 -2.61 -8.32
CA THR A 231 -15.70 -2.42 -7.14
C THR A 231 -15.86 -3.73 -6.38
N PRO A 232 -14.79 -4.22 -5.72
CA PRO A 232 -14.87 -5.50 -5.02
C PRO A 232 -15.86 -5.45 -3.86
N SER A 233 -16.63 -6.51 -3.70
CA SER A 233 -17.50 -6.74 -2.55
C SER A 233 -16.82 -7.53 -1.43
N THR A 234 -15.55 -7.88 -1.61
CA THR A 234 -14.72 -8.66 -0.68
C THR A 234 -13.44 -7.92 -0.33
N LEU A 235 -12.69 -8.43 0.64
CA LEU A 235 -11.41 -7.84 1.08
C LEU A 235 -10.32 -7.84 -0.01
N HIS A 236 -10.52 -8.52 -1.12
CA HIS A 236 -9.61 -8.51 -2.26
C HIS A 236 -10.39 -8.54 -3.57
N SER A 237 -9.84 -7.88 -4.59
CA SER A 237 -10.40 -7.91 -5.93
C SER A 237 -10.16 -9.26 -6.60
N ALA A 238 -11.18 -9.79 -7.27
CA ALA A 238 -11.02 -10.91 -8.18
C ALA A 238 -10.32 -10.42 -9.46
N ILE A 239 -9.17 -11.00 -9.79
CA ILE A 239 -8.44 -10.64 -11.00
C ILE A 239 -9.15 -11.26 -12.21
N PRO A 240 -9.66 -10.46 -13.17
CA PRO A 240 -10.38 -10.96 -14.34
C PRO A 240 -9.39 -11.43 -15.43
N ILE A 241 -8.69 -12.54 -15.18
CA ILE A 241 -7.57 -13.03 -16.01
C ILE A 241 -7.93 -13.12 -17.49
N GLU A 242 -9.13 -13.64 -17.82
CA GLU A 242 -9.57 -13.76 -19.22
C GLU A 242 -9.66 -12.40 -19.91
N GLN A 243 -10.22 -11.39 -19.23
CA GLN A 243 -10.34 -10.03 -19.76
C GLN A 243 -8.97 -9.37 -19.91
N LEU A 244 -8.06 -9.59 -18.94
CA LEU A 244 -6.67 -9.11 -19.05
C LEU A 244 -5.97 -9.75 -20.24
N THR A 245 -6.17 -11.04 -20.47
CA THR A 245 -5.62 -11.77 -21.61
C THR A 245 -6.10 -11.17 -22.93
N ARG A 246 -7.39 -10.84 -23.07
CA ARG A 246 -7.95 -10.20 -24.27
C ARG A 246 -7.36 -8.81 -24.52
N ILE A 247 -7.13 -8.02 -23.47
CA ILE A 247 -6.42 -6.72 -23.58
C ILE A 247 -4.97 -6.95 -24.04
N ALA A 248 -4.25 -7.89 -23.40
CA ALA A 248 -2.88 -8.23 -23.77
C ALA A 248 -2.77 -8.70 -25.20
N ASP A 249 -3.66 -9.57 -25.68
CA ASP A 249 -3.68 -10.08 -27.03
C ASP A 249 -3.90 -8.96 -28.07
N TRP A 250 -4.80 -8.00 -27.78
CA TRP A 250 -4.98 -6.84 -28.64
C TRP A 250 -3.72 -5.98 -28.73
N VAL A 251 -3.05 -5.72 -27.59
CA VAL A 251 -1.80 -4.95 -27.55
C VAL A 251 -0.71 -5.66 -28.34
N VAL A 252 -0.53 -6.95 -28.11
CA VAL A 252 0.47 -7.79 -28.79
C VAL A 252 0.24 -7.85 -30.30
N ALA A 253 -1.03 -7.94 -30.74
CA ALA A 253 -1.38 -7.96 -32.16
C ALA A 253 -1.00 -6.66 -32.89
N GLY A 254 -0.95 -5.53 -32.19
CA GLY A 254 -0.54 -4.23 -32.74
C GLY A 254 0.96 -3.97 -32.72
N ALA A 255 1.71 -4.71 -31.94
CA ALA A 255 3.14 -4.51 -31.80
C ALA A 255 3.92 -5.14 -32.96
N PRO A 256 5.09 -4.58 -33.38
CA PRO A 256 5.92 -5.13 -34.43
C PRO A 256 6.41 -6.55 -34.09
N ALA A 257 6.69 -7.39 -35.08
CA ALA A 257 7.24 -8.74 -34.85
C ALA A 257 8.72 -8.70 -34.40
N ALA A 258 9.46 -7.69 -34.84
CA ALA A 258 10.88 -7.55 -34.53
C ALA A 258 11.08 -7.16 -33.06
N THR A 259 12.04 -7.80 -32.41
CA THR A 259 12.45 -7.50 -31.04
C THR A 259 13.73 -6.68 -31.02
N ARG A 260 13.85 -5.80 -30.05
CA ARG A 260 15.06 -5.02 -29.76
C ARG A 260 15.45 -5.20 -28.29
N GLU A 261 16.73 -5.10 -28.00
CA GLU A 261 17.21 -5.00 -26.63
C GLU A 261 16.73 -3.71 -26.01
N VAL A 262 16.23 -3.79 -24.77
CA VAL A 262 15.70 -2.64 -24.02
C VAL A 262 16.41 -2.52 -22.69
N HIS A 263 16.74 -1.27 -22.32
CA HIS A 263 17.47 -0.93 -21.09
C HIS A 263 16.70 0.09 -20.28
N PHE A 264 16.10 -0.35 -19.21
CA PHE A 264 15.41 0.55 -18.28
C PHE A 264 16.34 0.94 -17.11
N PRO A 265 16.13 2.12 -16.50
CA PRO A 265 16.87 2.48 -15.29
C PRO A 265 16.70 1.43 -14.19
N GLU A 266 17.77 1.14 -13.45
CA GLU A 266 17.78 0.25 -12.28
C GLU A 266 18.19 1.04 -11.03
N CYS A 267 17.51 2.17 -10.75
CA CYS A 267 17.79 3.02 -9.60
C CYS A 267 16.96 2.56 -8.40
N GLY A 268 17.59 1.81 -7.50
CA GLY A 268 16.94 1.27 -6.30
C GLY A 268 16.79 2.28 -5.15
N ARG A 269 17.27 3.53 -5.29
CA ARG A 269 17.24 4.55 -4.23
C ARG A 269 16.94 5.94 -4.79
N ALA A 270 16.16 6.74 -4.04
CA ALA A 270 15.90 8.14 -4.39
C ALA A 270 15.72 9.03 -3.17
N VAL A 271 15.87 10.34 -3.35
CA VAL A 271 15.39 11.36 -2.42
C VAL A 271 13.91 11.59 -2.73
N VAL A 272 13.01 11.32 -1.77
CA VAL A 272 11.55 11.39 -1.98
C VAL A 272 10.90 12.59 -1.31
N ALA A 273 11.60 13.22 -0.39
CA ALA A 273 11.18 14.42 0.31
C ALA A 273 12.39 15.14 0.89
N THR A 274 12.17 16.36 1.37
CA THR A 274 13.17 17.15 2.08
C THR A 274 12.51 17.68 3.35
N THR A 275 13.20 17.65 4.48
CA THR A 275 12.72 18.24 5.74
C THR A 275 12.67 19.74 5.66
N ASP A 276 11.98 20.40 6.61
CA ASP A 276 11.95 21.87 6.72
C ASP A 276 13.36 22.47 6.90
N SER A 277 14.29 21.71 7.49
CA SER A 277 15.70 22.08 7.64
C SER A 277 16.56 21.83 6.38
N GLY A 278 15.96 21.33 5.29
CA GLY A 278 16.66 21.05 4.03
C GLY A 278 17.36 19.69 3.97
N LEU A 279 17.19 18.81 4.96
CA LEU A 279 17.79 17.48 4.95
C LEU A 279 16.99 16.52 4.05
N PRO A 280 17.65 15.73 3.17
CA PRO A 280 16.98 14.83 2.29
C PRO A 280 16.45 13.58 3.03
N ILE A 281 15.26 13.13 2.64
CA ILE A 281 14.65 11.87 3.04
C ILE A 281 14.80 10.90 1.87
N HIS A 282 15.45 9.78 2.14
CA HIS A 282 15.72 8.74 1.17
C HIS A 282 14.75 7.57 1.30
N GLU A 283 14.36 7.00 0.17
CA GLU A 283 13.75 5.67 0.12
C GLU A 283 14.62 4.72 -0.73
N SER A 284 14.77 3.48 -0.27
CA SER A 284 15.49 2.43 -0.97
C SER A 284 14.65 1.17 -1.09
N VAL A 285 14.74 0.51 -2.24
CA VAL A 285 14.13 -0.79 -2.50
C VAL A 285 14.94 -1.87 -1.81
N GLU A 286 14.25 -2.73 -1.07
CA GLU A 286 14.83 -3.89 -0.39
C GLU A 286 13.96 -5.14 -0.64
N TYR A 287 14.55 -6.31 -0.39
CA TYR A 287 13.86 -7.59 -0.45
C TYR A 287 14.10 -8.33 0.86
N LEU A 288 13.02 -8.70 1.57
CA LEU A 288 13.09 -9.27 2.91
C LEU A 288 12.83 -10.77 2.92
N GLY A 289 13.69 -11.49 3.62
CA GLY A 289 13.54 -12.91 3.91
C GLY A 289 13.61 -13.84 2.69
N PRO A 290 13.35 -15.15 2.91
CA PRO A 290 13.51 -16.17 1.87
C PRO A 290 12.52 -16.03 0.70
N ASN A 291 11.39 -15.36 0.93
CA ASN A 291 10.37 -15.12 -0.09
C ASN A 291 10.61 -13.83 -0.88
N GLU A 292 11.77 -13.18 -0.69
CA GLU A 292 12.13 -11.92 -1.37
C GLU A 292 10.98 -10.90 -1.31
N MET A 293 10.42 -10.69 -0.10
CA MET A 293 9.30 -9.78 0.09
C MET A 293 9.70 -8.36 -0.23
N PHE A 294 9.03 -7.76 -1.21
CA PHE A 294 9.31 -6.40 -1.63
C PHE A 294 9.10 -5.42 -0.48
N ALA A 295 10.07 -4.56 -0.26
CA ALA A 295 10.05 -3.58 0.81
C ALA A 295 10.64 -2.23 0.36
N LEU A 296 10.23 -1.18 1.05
CA LEU A 296 10.84 0.14 0.98
C LEU A 296 11.32 0.55 2.37
N ARG A 297 12.62 0.84 2.45
CA ARG A 297 13.22 1.47 3.63
C ARG A 297 13.24 2.98 3.43
N THR A 298 12.68 3.72 4.40
CA THR A 298 12.73 5.19 4.45
C THR A 298 13.65 5.62 5.58
N HIS A 299 14.57 6.55 5.33
CA HIS A 299 15.48 7.09 6.34
C HIS A 299 15.88 8.52 5.99
N GLY A 300 16.06 9.35 7.03
CA GLY A 300 16.71 10.65 6.90
C GLY A 300 18.22 10.48 6.80
N VAL A 301 18.93 11.52 6.40
CA VAL A 301 20.39 11.54 6.50
C VAL A 301 20.75 11.75 7.97
N ALA A 302 21.35 10.73 8.59
CA ALA A 302 22.15 11.01 9.77
C ALA A 302 23.37 11.82 9.29
N PRO A 303 23.72 12.96 9.93
CA PRO A 303 24.96 13.64 9.61
C PRO A 303 26.12 12.65 9.81
N GLU A 304 26.86 12.44 8.76
CA GLU A 304 28.15 11.76 8.71
C GLU A 304 28.25 10.38 9.39
N ARG A 305 27.95 9.32 8.68
CA ARG A 305 28.56 7.97 8.80
C ARG A 305 28.06 6.98 7.73
N PHE A 306 28.20 7.34 6.47
CA PHE A 306 28.29 6.32 5.43
C PHE A 306 29.71 6.41 4.85
N ASP A 307 30.60 5.55 5.37
CA ASP A 307 31.85 5.25 4.69
C ASP A 307 31.51 4.67 3.32
N THR A 308 31.69 5.49 2.29
CA THR A 308 31.71 5.08 0.89
C THR A 308 33.05 4.41 0.58
N GLU A 309 33.50 3.49 1.41
CA GLU A 309 34.64 2.64 1.09
C GLU A 309 34.14 1.23 0.73
N GLY A 310 34.24 0.89 -0.55
CA GLY A 310 34.40 -0.47 -1.02
C GLY A 310 33.17 -1.16 -1.58
N PHE A 311 32.68 -0.71 -2.74
CA PHE A 311 32.18 -1.62 -3.77
C PHE A 311 32.91 -1.33 -5.08
N ASP A 312 34.20 -1.65 -5.08
CA ASP A 312 34.92 -1.87 -6.33
C ASP A 312 34.63 -3.30 -6.78
N THR A 313 33.91 -3.41 -7.89
CA THR A 313 33.69 -4.66 -8.61
C THR A 313 34.90 -4.93 -9.52
N GLU A 314 36.03 -5.34 -8.94
CA GLU A 314 37.10 -6.00 -9.69
C GLU A 314 37.76 -7.08 -8.85
N GLY A 315 37.70 -8.33 -9.32
CA GLY A 315 38.64 -9.40 -9.00
C GLY A 315 38.30 -10.28 -7.81
N PHE A 316 37.45 -11.30 -7.96
CA PHE A 316 37.49 -12.50 -7.13
C PHE A 316 38.58 -13.42 -7.68
N ASP A 317 39.79 -13.36 -7.07
CA ASP A 317 40.77 -14.44 -7.16
C ASP A 317 40.70 -15.29 -5.89
N THR A 318 40.40 -16.56 -6.10
CA THR A 318 40.37 -17.61 -5.10
C THR A 318 41.78 -18.19 -4.92
N GLU A 319 42.56 -17.71 -3.91
CA GLU A 319 43.65 -18.51 -3.31
C GLU A 319 44.09 -17.87 -1.98
N GLY A 320 44.13 -18.69 -0.90
CA GLY A 320 44.93 -18.43 0.30
C GLY A 320 44.16 -18.05 1.56
N PHE A 321 43.54 -19.00 2.25
CA PHE A 321 43.19 -18.88 3.66
C PHE A 321 44.43 -19.19 4.53
N ASP A 322 45.05 -18.17 5.12
CA ASP A 322 45.96 -18.33 6.25
C ASP A 322 45.27 -17.86 7.51
N THR A 323 45.13 -18.80 8.44
CA THR A 323 44.59 -18.61 9.78
C THR A 323 45.74 -18.32 10.77
N GLU A 324 46.12 -17.04 10.94
CA GLU A 324 46.85 -16.61 12.16
C GLU A 324 46.69 -15.09 12.35
N GLY A 325 46.09 -14.69 13.51
CA GLY A 325 46.15 -13.32 14.00
C GLY A 325 44.80 -12.67 14.32
N PHE A 326 43.91 -13.29 15.11
CA PHE A 326 42.81 -12.55 15.74
C PHE A 326 43.33 -11.79 16.97
N ASP A 327 43.55 -10.47 16.79
CA ASP A 327 43.77 -9.56 17.90
C ASP A 327 42.44 -9.27 18.61
N THR A 328 42.24 -9.82 19.81
CA THR A 328 41.05 -9.68 20.66
C THR A 328 41.05 -8.37 21.48
N GLY A 329 41.64 -7.30 21.00
CA GLY A 329 41.81 -6.08 21.75
C GLY A 329 41.19 -4.84 21.11
N ARG A 330 39.86 -4.77 21.01
CA ARG A 330 39.03 -3.54 21.06
C ARG A 330 37.56 -3.89 20.87
N PHE A 331 36.90 -4.38 21.90
CA PHE A 331 35.43 -4.29 21.95
C PHE A 331 35.06 -2.82 22.15
N GLY A 332 34.83 -2.13 21.03
CA GLY A 332 34.09 -0.86 21.04
C GLY A 332 32.70 -1.12 21.64
N ALA A 333 32.17 -0.18 22.41
CA ALA A 333 30.83 -0.25 22.96
C ALA A 333 29.84 -0.68 21.84
N PRO A 334 28.84 -1.52 22.13
CA PRO A 334 27.91 -1.99 21.11
C PRO A 334 27.32 -0.79 20.39
N ARG A 335 27.51 -0.71 19.05
CA ARG A 335 26.91 0.34 18.22
C ARG A 335 25.40 0.24 18.45
N ARG A 336 24.79 1.28 19.03
CA ARG A 336 23.35 1.36 19.16
C ARG A 336 22.75 1.27 17.76
N SER A 337 21.83 0.35 17.52
CA SER A 337 21.11 0.26 16.26
C SER A 337 20.18 1.49 16.11
N THR A 338 19.98 1.91 14.88
CA THR A 338 19.07 3.04 14.57
C THR A 338 17.64 2.68 14.98
N PRO A 339 16.92 3.54 15.72
CA PRO A 339 15.51 3.36 16.01
C PRO A 339 14.74 3.04 14.72
N THR A 340 13.95 1.98 14.74
CA THR A 340 13.30 1.49 13.52
C THR A 340 11.84 1.17 13.74
N VAL A 341 11.01 1.50 12.74
CA VAL A 341 9.59 1.15 12.69
C VAL A 341 9.33 0.21 11.52
N LEU A 342 8.64 -0.90 11.78
CA LEU A 342 8.15 -1.81 10.75
C LEU A 342 6.63 -1.71 10.65
N PHE A 343 6.11 -1.40 9.47
CA PHE A 343 4.69 -1.35 9.19
C PHE A 343 4.17 -2.65 8.59
N PHE A 344 3.14 -3.22 9.20
CA PHE A 344 2.39 -4.33 8.65
C PHE A 344 1.17 -3.83 7.87
N GLY A 345 1.02 -4.29 6.62
CA GLY A 345 -0.14 -3.99 5.77
C GLY A 345 -1.43 -4.60 6.32
N THR A 346 -2.57 -4.00 5.98
CA THR A 346 -3.90 -4.49 6.33
C THR A 346 -4.47 -5.37 5.22
N ALA A 347 -5.21 -6.39 5.58
CA ALA A 347 -5.91 -7.30 4.65
C ALA A 347 -5.00 -7.72 3.47
N TYR A 348 -5.42 -7.43 2.24
CA TYR A 348 -4.67 -7.68 1.02
C TYR A 348 -4.13 -6.38 0.39
N GLU A 349 -4.12 -5.30 1.15
CA GLU A 349 -3.53 -4.03 0.71
C GLU A 349 -2.01 -4.11 0.77
N HIS A 350 -1.37 -3.50 -0.21
CA HIS A 350 0.07 -3.39 -0.24
C HIS A 350 0.56 -2.30 0.75
N ARG A 351 1.84 -2.18 0.91
CA ARG A 351 2.63 -1.43 1.89
C ARG A 351 2.27 0.04 2.14
N LEU A 352 1.35 0.64 1.39
CA LEU A 352 1.02 2.08 1.51
C LEU A 352 0.28 2.44 2.79
N GLY A 353 -0.44 1.47 3.39
CA GLY A 353 -1.39 1.74 4.46
C GLY A 353 -2.65 2.47 3.99
N PRO A 354 -3.62 2.70 4.90
CA PRO A 354 -4.89 3.32 4.55
C PRO A 354 -4.68 4.73 3.98
N SER A 355 -5.15 4.95 2.74
CA SER A 355 -5.01 6.24 2.05
C SER A 355 -3.58 6.80 2.12
N ARG A 356 -2.57 5.95 1.92
CA ARG A 356 -1.13 6.31 1.94
C ARG A 356 -0.56 6.68 3.32
N LEU A 357 -1.27 6.39 4.41
CA LEU A 357 -0.85 6.78 5.77
C LEU A 357 0.54 6.25 6.17
N TRP A 358 0.89 5.01 5.80
CA TRP A 358 2.20 4.45 6.13
C TRP A 358 3.36 5.13 5.37
N VAL A 359 3.11 5.63 4.16
CA VAL A 359 4.11 6.41 3.40
C VAL A 359 4.39 7.74 4.08
N GLU A 360 3.33 8.46 4.48
CA GLU A 360 3.46 9.76 5.14
C GLU A 360 4.14 9.63 6.51
N LEU A 361 3.71 8.66 7.33
CA LEU A 361 4.35 8.37 8.62
C LEU A 361 5.82 7.94 8.45
N ALA A 362 6.13 7.15 7.42
CA ALA A 362 7.50 6.74 7.16
C ALA A 362 8.42 7.94 6.90
N ARG A 363 7.96 8.88 6.08
CA ARG A 363 8.70 10.10 5.78
C ARG A 363 8.75 11.06 6.98
N GLU A 364 7.67 11.19 7.74
CA GLU A 364 7.63 11.96 8.98
C GLU A 364 8.62 11.41 10.01
N PHE A 365 8.67 10.10 10.22
CA PHE A 365 9.63 9.48 11.14
C PHE A 365 11.08 9.61 10.68
N ALA A 366 11.31 9.50 9.37
CA ALA A 366 12.64 9.71 8.81
C ALA A 366 13.17 11.12 9.05
N ALA A 367 12.30 12.15 9.02
CA ALA A 367 12.65 13.53 9.39
C ALA A 367 13.10 13.66 10.86
N HIS A 368 12.69 12.72 11.72
CA HIS A 368 13.13 12.63 13.11
C HIS A 368 14.27 11.61 13.33
N GLY A 369 14.95 11.15 12.28
CA GLY A 369 16.06 10.21 12.39
C GLY A 369 15.65 8.76 12.72
N ILE A 370 14.39 8.41 12.57
CA ILE A 370 13.87 7.05 12.76
C ILE A 370 13.77 6.36 11.40
N SER A 371 14.45 5.23 11.24
CA SER A 371 14.32 4.40 10.03
C SER A 371 12.96 3.71 10.00
N THR A 372 12.39 3.53 8.83
CA THR A 372 11.13 2.80 8.69
C THR A 372 11.18 1.80 7.55
N ILE A 373 10.41 0.72 7.69
CA ILE A 373 10.25 -0.29 6.65
C ILE A 373 8.77 -0.54 6.42
N ARG A 374 8.38 -0.51 5.14
CA ARG A 374 7.06 -0.87 4.63
C ARG A 374 7.26 -2.02 3.66
N PHE A 375 6.51 -3.11 3.78
CA PHE A 375 6.71 -4.29 2.94
C PHE A 375 5.41 -4.95 2.52
N ASP A 376 5.49 -5.75 1.47
CA ASP A 376 4.39 -6.56 0.94
C ASP A 376 4.58 -8.03 1.33
N ARG A 377 3.57 -8.64 1.95
CA ARG A 377 3.56 -10.08 2.21
C ARG A 377 3.52 -10.88 0.90
N THR A 378 3.89 -12.13 0.94
CA THR A 378 3.80 -13.06 -0.19
C THR A 378 2.40 -13.02 -0.82
N GLY A 379 2.37 -12.82 -2.13
CA GLY A 379 1.14 -12.73 -2.92
C GLY A 379 0.33 -11.45 -2.74
N VAL A 380 0.90 -10.43 -2.10
CA VAL A 380 0.31 -9.08 -1.99
C VAL A 380 1.24 -8.08 -2.67
N GLY A 381 0.70 -7.01 -3.23
CA GLY A 381 1.48 -5.94 -3.85
C GLY A 381 2.49 -6.47 -4.88
N ASP A 382 3.76 -6.16 -4.65
CA ASP A 382 4.84 -6.53 -5.56
C ASP A 382 5.56 -7.83 -5.20
N THR A 383 5.25 -8.44 -4.07
CA THR A 383 5.84 -9.73 -3.68
C THR A 383 5.19 -10.89 -4.44
N GLY A 384 6.04 -11.77 -5.01
CA GLY A 384 5.60 -12.93 -5.80
C GLY A 384 4.96 -12.54 -7.14
N THR A 385 4.31 -13.47 -7.82
CA THR A 385 3.58 -13.25 -9.07
C THR A 385 2.10 -12.92 -8.81
N ALA A 386 1.46 -12.22 -9.74
CA ALA A 386 0.03 -11.98 -9.72
C ALA A 386 -0.71 -12.83 -10.76
N HIS A 387 -0.11 -13.06 -11.92
CA HIS A 387 -0.67 -13.90 -12.97
C HIS A 387 -0.71 -15.38 -12.53
N GLY A 388 -1.90 -15.97 -12.51
CA GLY A 388 -2.09 -17.38 -12.13
C GLY A 388 -1.89 -17.70 -10.64
N ALA A 389 -1.68 -16.70 -9.77
CA ALA A 389 -1.44 -16.89 -8.35
C ALA A 389 -2.57 -16.31 -7.48
N THR A 390 -2.90 -17.00 -6.40
CA THR A 390 -3.80 -16.47 -5.35
C THR A 390 -3.00 -15.83 -4.23
N PRO A 391 -3.52 -14.75 -3.60
CA PRO A 391 -2.87 -14.17 -2.43
C PRO A 391 -2.75 -15.20 -1.29
N THR A 392 -1.66 -15.13 -0.53
CA THR A 392 -1.52 -15.91 0.70
C THR A 392 -2.66 -15.56 1.66
N PRO A 393 -3.44 -16.55 2.12
CA PRO A 393 -4.59 -16.29 3.00
C PRO A 393 -4.17 -15.55 4.27
N LEU A 394 -5.04 -14.63 4.72
CA LEU A 394 -4.85 -13.95 6.01
C LEU A 394 -4.84 -14.97 7.15
N TYR A 395 -4.02 -14.72 8.15
CA TYR A 395 -3.89 -15.54 9.35
C TYR A 395 -3.54 -17.02 9.06
N SER A 396 -2.87 -17.28 7.93
CA SER A 396 -2.35 -18.60 7.57
C SER A 396 -0.94 -18.80 8.17
N ASP A 397 -0.45 -20.06 8.16
CA ASP A 397 0.91 -20.36 8.60
C ASP A 397 1.97 -19.65 7.75
N ASP A 398 1.69 -19.46 6.47
CA ASP A 398 2.57 -18.78 5.54
C ASP A 398 2.59 -17.26 5.81
N SER A 399 1.44 -16.63 6.02
CA SER A 399 1.39 -15.20 6.35
C SER A 399 2.02 -14.85 7.69
N ASP A 400 1.98 -15.79 8.66
CA ASP A 400 2.66 -15.63 9.96
C ASP A 400 4.17 -15.83 9.84
N ARG A 401 4.59 -16.73 8.93
CA ARG A 401 6.00 -16.93 8.63
C ARG A 401 6.56 -15.69 7.94
N ASP A 402 5.88 -15.13 6.94
CA ASP A 402 6.26 -13.88 6.30
C ASP A 402 6.50 -12.76 7.33
N ALA A 403 5.61 -12.63 8.33
CA ALA A 403 5.75 -11.61 9.36
C ALA A 403 7.03 -11.81 10.22
N LEU A 404 7.37 -13.05 10.58
CA LEU A 404 8.58 -13.37 11.32
C LEU A 404 9.83 -13.23 10.46
N ASP A 405 9.78 -13.69 9.21
CA ASP A 405 10.90 -13.62 8.27
C ASP A 405 11.23 -12.16 7.93
N ALA A 406 10.20 -11.30 7.79
CA ALA A 406 10.41 -9.85 7.61
C ALA A 406 11.19 -9.25 8.79
N VAL A 407 10.79 -9.54 10.04
CA VAL A 407 11.49 -9.01 11.22
C VAL A 407 12.90 -9.60 11.32
N ALA A 408 13.06 -10.90 11.09
CA ALA A 408 14.36 -11.58 11.16
C ALA A 408 15.35 -11.02 10.12
N ALA A 409 14.87 -10.72 8.90
CA ALA A 409 15.69 -10.16 7.83
C ALA A 409 16.27 -8.77 8.16
N LEU A 410 15.64 -8.02 9.07
CA LEU A 410 16.13 -6.69 9.45
C LEU A 410 17.38 -6.74 10.33
N GLY A 411 17.58 -7.81 11.10
CA GLY A 411 18.72 -7.95 12.02
C GLY A 411 18.77 -6.88 13.12
N ILE A 412 17.62 -6.29 13.49
CA ILE A 412 17.51 -5.18 14.45
C ILE A 412 17.27 -5.74 15.85
N ASP A 413 17.90 -5.13 16.87
CA ASP A 413 17.60 -5.47 18.26
C ASP A 413 16.10 -5.23 18.53
N PRO A 414 15.39 -6.21 19.12
CA PRO A 414 13.97 -6.05 19.46
C PRO A 414 13.64 -4.80 20.29
N GLN A 415 14.58 -4.25 21.05
CA GLN A 415 14.41 -3.02 21.83
C GLN A 415 14.39 -1.75 20.95
N ASP A 416 14.98 -1.82 19.78
CA ASP A 416 15.07 -0.73 18.81
C ASP A 416 14.01 -0.81 17.73
N LEU A 417 13.15 -1.85 17.79
CA LEU A 417 12.09 -2.09 16.83
C LEU A 417 10.71 -1.80 17.45
N VAL A 418 9.96 -0.95 16.77
CA VAL A 418 8.52 -0.76 16.97
C VAL A 418 7.77 -1.36 15.79
N VAL A 419 6.82 -2.24 16.06
CA VAL A 419 5.95 -2.83 15.04
C VAL A 419 4.58 -2.17 15.07
N ILE A 420 4.09 -1.77 13.91
CA ILE A 420 2.82 -1.05 13.75
C ILE A 420 1.96 -1.76 12.72
N GLY A 421 0.67 -1.87 12.97
CA GLY A 421 -0.25 -2.38 11.98
C GLY A 421 -1.69 -2.02 12.28
N LEU A 422 -2.50 -2.01 11.23
CA LEU A 422 -3.94 -1.77 11.29
C LEU A 422 -4.69 -3.07 11.00
N CYS A 423 -5.77 -3.35 11.74
CA CYS A 423 -6.63 -4.52 11.53
C CYS A 423 -5.83 -5.84 11.58
N SER A 424 -5.69 -6.55 10.46
CA SER A 424 -4.85 -7.75 10.37
C SER A 424 -3.37 -7.45 10.61
N GLY A 425 -2.90 -6.27 10.21
CA GLY A 425 -1.55 -5.79 10.52
C GLY A 425 -1.30 -5.67 12.02
N ALA A 426 -2.29 -5.22 12.79
CA ALA A 426 -2.20 -5.16 14.25
C ALA A 426 -2.07 -6.57 14.86
N TRP A 427 -2.73 -7.55 14.26
CA TRP A 427 -2.58 -8.94 14.68
C TRP A 427 -1.15 -9.46 14.40
N TYR A 428 -0.58 -9.19 13.19
CA TYR A 428 0.81 -9.56 12.89
C TYR A 428 1.81 -8.84 13.81
N SER A 429 1.59 -7.55 14.11
CA SER A 429 2.38 -6.80 15.09
C SER A 429 2.36 -7.48 16.47
N SER A 430 1.18 -7.90 16.95
CA SER A 430 1.06 -8.66 18.19
C SER A 430 1.75 -10.03 18.10
N TRP A 431 1.63 -10.69 16.94
CA TRP A 431 2.17 -12.03 16.72
C TRP A 431 3.70 -12.05 16.80
N VAL A 432 4.39 -11.11 16.17
CA VAL A 432 5.85 -11.01 16.22
C VAL A 432 6.35 -10.54 17.58
N ALA A 433 5.65 -9.58 18.22
CA ALA A 433 6.02 -9.10 19.54
C ALA A 433 5.88 -10.17 20.62
N LEU A 434 4.82 -11.00 20.59
CA LEU A 434 4.64 -12.14 21.50
C LEU A 434 5.73 -13.22 21.37
N ARG A 435 6.52 -13.21 20.30
CA ARG A 435 7.65 -14.11 20.07
C ARG A 435 9.00 -13.48 20.39
N GLY A 436 8.99 -12.29 21.00
CA GLY A 436 10.20 -11.58 21.39
C GLY A 436 10.92 -10.90 20.22
N ALA A 437 10.32 -10.87 19.03
CA ALA A 437 10.92 -10.25 17.86
C ALA A 437 10.83 -8.71 17.85
N ALA A 438 9.97 -8.13 18.70
CA ALA A 438 9.88 -6.69 18.96
C ALA A 438 9.41 -6.44 20.40
N HIS A 439 9.96 -5.44 21.08
CA HIS A 439 9.55 -5.08 22.43
C HIS A 439 8.50 -3.94 22.48
N SER A 440 8.12 -3.39 21.35
CA SER A 440 7.10 -2.34 21.26
C SER A 440 6.14 -2.61 20.11
N ALA A 441 4.83 -2.49 20.37
CA ALA A 441 3.78 -2.70 19.38
C ALA A 441 2.72 -1.60 19.46
N VAL A 442 2.36 -1.02 18.31
CA VAL A 442 1.24 -0.09 18.15
C VAL A 442 0.16 -0.79 17.34
N LEU A 443 -0.96 -1.06 18.00
CA LEU A 443 -2.07 -1.85 17.48
C LEU A 443 -3.22 -0.92 17.07
N VAL A 444 -3.35 -0.67 15.78
CA VAL A 444 -4.37 0.24 15.24
C VAL A 444 -5.61 -0.55 14.85
N ASN A 445 -6.77 -0.16 15.33
CA ASN A 445 -8.07 -0.76 15.03
C ASN A 445 -8.05 -2.30 15.10
N VAL A 446 -7.46 -2.83 16.18
CA VAL A 446 -7.30 -4.26 16.38
C VAL A 446 -8.62 -4.92 16.76
N ILE A 447 -9.02 -5.94 16.02
CA ILE A 447 -10.25 -6.72 16.27
C ILE A 447 -9.98 -8.15 16.74
N LEU A 448 -8.77 -8.66 16.56
CA LEU A 448 -8.39 -10.00 16.96
C LEU A 448 -7.48 -9.98 18.19
N TRP A 449 -8.01 -10.51 19.29
CA TRP A 449 -7.35 -10.53 20.60
C TRP A 449 -6.91 -11.93 21.04
N CYS A 450 -7.11 -12.94 20.18
CA CYS A 450 -6.72 -14.30 20.51
C CYS A 450 -5.22 -14.52 20.26
N THR A 451 -4.58 -15.26 21.17
CA THR A 451 -3.16 -15.60 21.09
C THR A 451 -2.89 -16.94 20.41
N HIS A 452 -3.95 -17.66 20.03
CA HIS A 452 -3.87 -18.98 19.44
C HIS A 452 -4.74 -19.06 18.19
N ARG A 453 -4.21 -19.63 17.11
CA ARG A 453 -5.00 -19.99 15.94
C ARG A 453 -5.95 -21.13 16.27
N ARG A 454 -7.25 -20.87 16.20
CA ARG A 454 -8.26 -21.91 16.18
C ARG A 454 -9.12 -21.76 14.92
N LYS A 455 -9.72 -22.87 14.48
CA LYS A 455 -10.67 -22.92 13.35
C LYS A 455 -11.84 -21.92 13.47
N SER A 456 -12.14 -21.46 14.68
CA SER A 456 -13.15 -20.43 14.97
C SER A 456 -12.81 -19.05 14.39
N LEU A 457 -11.54 -18.68 14.28
CA LEU A 457 -11.11 -17.43 13.65
C LEU A 457 -11.53 -17.35 12.18
N ARG A 458 -11.39 -18.46 11.44
CA ARG A 458 -11.84 -18.53 10.04
C ARG A 458 -13.36 -18.47 9.90
N ALA A 459 -14.11 -18.92 10.91
CA ALA A 459 -15.56 -18.88 10.92
C ALA A 459 -16.10 -17.50 11.34
N ASP A 460 -15.36 -16.76 12.21
CA ASP A 460 -15.72 -15.39 12.62
C ASP A 460 -15.31 -14.34 11.58
N LEU A 461 -14.35 -14.64 10.72
CA LEU A 461 -13.92 -13.85 9.56
C LEU A 461 -14.51 -14.41 8.23
N GLY A 462 -15.49 -15.31 8.31
CA GLY A 462 -16.31 -15.72 7.17
C GLY A 462 -16.96 -14.51 6.48
N PRO A 463 -17.84 -14.71 5.49
CA PRO A 463 -18.41 -13.63 4.66
C PRO A 463 -19.11 -12.49 5.41
N ASN A 464 -19.11 -12.54 6.74
CA ASN A 464 -19.59 -11.51 7.67
C ASN A 464 -18.48 -10.96 8.59
N ALA A 465 -17.20 -11.07 8.27
CA ALA A 465 -16.21 -10.13 8.82
C ALA A 465 -16.79 -8.72 8.66
N PRO A 466 -16.57 -7.77 9.63
CA PRO A 466 -17.06 -6.42 9.41
C PRO A 466 -16.46 -5.92 8.12
N ASP A 467 -17.18 -6.16 7.04
CA ASP A 467 -16.84 -5.63 5.74
C ASP A 467 -16.77 -4.12 5.94
N VAL A 468 -15.68 -3.54 5.56
CA VAL A 468 -15.73 -2.18 5.01
C VAL A 468 -17.00 -2.18 4.17
N PRO A 469 -18.01 -1.36 4.50
CA PRO A 469 -19.32 -1.50 3.89
C PRO A 469 -19.13 -1.59 2.39
N ALA A 470 -19.49 -2.75 1.83
CA ALA A 470 -19.43 -2.97 0.41
C ALA A 470 -20.32 -1.89 -0.19
N ILE A 471 -19.71 -0.92 -0.88
CA ILE A 471 -20.44 0.12 -1.54
C ILE A 471 -21.31 -0.59 -2.57
N ALA A 472 -22.60 -0.74 -2.21
CA ALA A 472 -23.70 -1.19 -3.05
C ALA A 472 -23.66 -2.63 -3.61
N ALA A 473 -24.06 -3.60 -2.77
CA ALA A 473 -24.91 -4.68 -3.27
C ALA A 473 -26.08 -4.82 -2.28
N PRO A 474 -27.35 -4.96 -2.73
CA PRO A 474 -28.45 -5.24 -1.84
C PRO A 474 -28.20 -6.60 -1.17
N ALA A 475 -28.09 -6.60 0.15
CA ALA A 475 -27.86 -7.81 0.93
C ALA A 475 -29.02 -8.79 0.70
N GLU A 476 -28.72 -9.97 0.18
CA GLU A 476 -29.66 -11.07 0.26
C GLU A 476 -29.99 -11.36 1.73
N PRO A 477 -31.24 -11.70 2.09
CA PRO A 477 -31.62 -11.96 3.47
C PRO A 477 -30.89 -13.20 3.99
N GLN A 478 -29.82 -12.97 4.73
CA GLN A 478 -29.05 -14.05 5.37
C GLN A 478 -29.80 -14.56 6.59
N THR A 479 -29.96 -15.87 6.69
CA THR A 479 -30.47 -16.55 7.88
C THR A 479 -29.51 -16.31 9.05
N ILE A 480 -29.92 -15.47 9.99
CA ILE A 480 -29.14 -15.14 11.20
C ILE A 480 -28.89 -16.44 11.99
N SER A 481 -27.66 -16.88 12.10
CA SER A 481 -27.27 -18.07 12.82
C SER A 481 -27.66 -17.97 14.30
N LEU A 482 -27.96 -19.09 14.95
CA LEU A 482 -28.30 -19.14 16.39
C LEU A 482 -27.18 -18.48 17.24
N ARG A 483 -25.93 -18.62 16.84
CA ARG A 483 -24.76 -17.98 17.44
C ARG A 483 -24.86 -16.45 17.40
N ALA A 484 -25.24 -15.86 16.28
CA ALA A 484 -25.40 -14.42 16.12
C ALA A 484 -26.53 -13.84 17.01
N ARG A 485 -27.54 -14.66 17.33
CA ARG A 485 -28.66 -14.28 18.23
C ARG A 485 -28.29 -14.35 19.72
N ILE A 486 -27.46 -15.31 20.13
CA ILE A 486 -27.07 -15.53 21.53
C ILE A 486 -25.89 -14.61 21.93
N LYS A 487 -25.02 -14.25 21.01
CA LYS A 487 -23.82 -13.45 21.29
C LYS A 487 -24.10 -12.12 22.00
N PRO A 488 -25.05 -11.27 21.57
CA PRO A 488 -25.35 -10.00 22.24
C PRO A 488 -25.87 -10.20 23.67
N TRP A 489 -26.70 -11.24 23.90
CA TRP A 489 -27.18 -11.59 25.23
C TRP A 489 -26.02 -12.03 26.14
N ALA A 490 -25.14 -12.90 25.64
CA ALA A 490 -23.98 -13.37 26.39
C ALA A 490 -23.00 -12.22 26.71
N GLN A 491 -22.76 -11.31 25.78
CA GLN A 491 -21.94 -10.10 26.00
C GLN A 491 -22.47 -9.25 27.16
N LYS A 492 -23.79 -9.10 27.27
CA LYS A 492 -24.43 -8.23 28.25
C LYS A 492 -24.60 -8.90 29.62
N TYR A 493 -24.96 -10.17 29.68
CA TYR A 493 -25.42 -10.82 30.90
C TYR A 493 -24.49 -11.89 31.47
N LEU A 494 -23.53 -12.40 30.67
CA LEU A 494 -22.62 -13.44 31.18
C LEU A 494 -21.66 -12.82 32.22
N PRO A 495 -21.42 -13.46 33.38
CA PRO A 495 -20.38 -13.02 34.31
C PRO A 495 -19.02 -12.90 33.62
N TYR A 496 -18.28 -11.84 33.92
CA TYR A 496 -17.01 -11.56 33.22
C TYR A 496 -16.00 -12.71 33.26
N PRO A 497 -15.83 -13.48 34.36
CA PRO A 497 -14.93 -14.63 34.36
C PRO A 497 -15.28 -15.70 33.31
N LEU A 498 -16.59 -15.90 33.07
CA LEU A 498 -17.05 -16.84 32.03
C LEU A 498 -16.84 -16.26 30.62
N TRP A 499 -17.08 -14.94 30.45
CA TRP A 499 -16.77 -14.23 29.21
C TRP A 499 -15.28 -14.34 28.87
N LEU A 500 -14.41 -14.11 29.85
CA LEU A 500 -12.96 -14.23 29.73
C LEU A 500 -12.52 -15.67 29.41
N LEU A 501 -13.17 -16.66 30.02
CA LEU A 501 -12.91 -18.08 29.70
C LEU A 501 -13.24 -18.38 28.23
N LEU A 502 -14.39 -17.91 27.73
CA LEU A 502 -14.76 -18.03 26.31
C LEU A 502 -13.73 -17.35 25.38
N GLY A 503 -13.17 -16.21 25.79
CA GLY A 503 -12.07 -15.57 25.09
C GLY A 503 -10.80 -16.40 25.06
N ARG A 504 -10.40 -16.95 26.20
CA ARG A 504 -9.21 -17.82 26.31
C ARG A 504 -9.29 -19.10 25.49
N ILE A 505 -10.48 -19.68 25.36
CA ILE A 505 -10.69 -20.85 24.49
C ILE A 505 -10.99 -20.48 23.02
N GLY A 506 -10.97 -19.17 22.67
CA GLY A 506 -11.12 -18.67 21.32
C GLY A 506 -12.55 -18.71 20.76
N VAL A 507 -13.57 -18.78 21.63
CA VAL A 507 -15.00 -18.73 21.24
C VAL A 507 -15.44 -17.31 20.92
N THR A 508 -14.84 -16.31 21.57
CA THR A 508 -15.12 -14.89 21.37
C THR A 508 -13.83 -14.07 21.47
N GLN A 509 -13.87 -12.83 20.99
CA GLN A 509 -12.75 -11.90 21.10
C GLN A 509 -12.87 -11.12 22.41
N VAL A 510 -11.88 -11.22 23.28
CA VAL A 510 -11.84 -10.51 24.58
C VAL A 510 -10.51 -9.76 24.69
N PRO A 511 -10.51 -8.41 24.70
CA PRO A 511 -9.29 -7.61 24.73
C PRO A 511 -8.32 -7.98 25.86
N GLU A 512 -8.82 -8.33 27.06
CA GLU A 512 -7.96 -8.77 28.18
C GLU A 512 -7.05 -9.94 27.81
N VAL A 513 -7.48 -10.84 26.91
CA VAL A 513 -6.68 -12.02 26.54
C VAL A 513 -5.40 -11.63 25.80
N GLY A 514 -5.53 -10.81 24.77
CA GLY A 514 -4.37 -10.34 23.99
C GLY A 514 -3.47 -9.40 24.80
N LEU A 515 -4.05 -8.42 25.49
CA LEU A 515 -3.31 -7.45 26.28
C LEU A 515 -2.57 -8.11 27.45
N GLU A 516 -3.16 -9.12 28.14
CA GLU A 516 -2.48 -9.87 29.18
C GLU A 516 -1.30 -10.69 28.64
N ALA A 517 -1.42 -11.24 27.42
CA ALA A 517 -0.35 -11.95 26.79
C ALA A 517 0.84 -11.02 26.47
N LEU A 518 0.58 -9.85 25.87
CA LEU A 518 1.60 -8.84 25.58
C LEU A 518 2.25 -8.30 26.86
N ARG A 519 1.46 -8.02 27.92
CA ARG A 519 1.99 -7.62 29.23
C ARG A 519 2.94 -8.68 29.80
N ARG A 520 2.58 -9.98 29.75
CA ARG A 520 3.45 -11.08 30.24
C ARG A 520 4.73 -11.23 29.43
N ALA A 521 4.66 -10.95 28.15
CA ALA A 521 5.82 -10.94 27.27
C ALA A 521 6.70 -9.68 27.41
N GLY A 522 6.30 -8.72 28.28
CA GLY A 522 7.07 -7.50 28.50
C GLY A 522 6.99 -6.50 27.33
N VAL A 523 5.98 -6.62 26.47
CA VAL A 523 5.82 -5.77 25.29
C VAL A 523 5.21 -4.42 25.71
N SER A 524 5.89 -3.32 25.39
CA SER A 524 5.33 -1.97 25.45
C SER A 524 4.22 -1.85 24.40
N THR A 525 2.98 -1.70 24.83
CA THR A 525 1.81 -1.80 23.96
C THR A 525 1.01 -0.51 23.98
N THR A 526 0.77 0.07 22.79
CA THR A 526 -0.22 1.13 22.59
C THR A 526 -1.30 0.61 21.65
N VAL A 527 -2.57 0.83 22.04
CA VAL A 527 -3.74 0.50 21.21
C VAL A 527 -4.37 1.82 20.76
N VAL A 528 -4.57 1.97 19.45
CA VAL A 528 -5.19 3.16 18.86
C VAL A 528 -6.50 2.73 18.20
N LEU A 529 -7.62 3.30 18.62
CA LEU A 529 -8.95 2.88 18.18
C LEU A 529 -9.72 4.09 17.61
N SER A 530 -10.15 3.97 16.36
CA SER A 530 -11.17 4.87 15.80
C SER A 530 -12.51 4.69 16.52
N ALA A 531 -13.46 5.59 16.29
CA ALA A 531 -14.77 5.55 16.97
C ALA A 531 -15.50 4.21 16.78
N GLU A 532 -15.41 3.62 15.61
CA GLU A 532 -16.05 2.32 15.32
C GLU A 532 -15.41 1.19 16.13
N ASP A 533 -14.08 1.14 16.14
CA ASP A 533 -13.33 0.10 16.87
C ASP A 533 -13.38 0.29 18.38
N HIS A 534 -13.44 1.54 18.84
CA HIS A 534 -13.68 1.83 20.25
C HIS A 534 -15.04 1.29 20.70
N ARG A 535 -16.12 1.54 19.92
CA ARG A 535 -17.45 0.96 20.21
C ARG A 535 -17.41 -0.57 20.23
N TRP A 536 -16.68 -1.17 19.27
CA TRP A 536 -16.50 -2.62 19.25
C TRP A 536 -15.71 -3.11 20.48
N PHE A 537 -14.61 -2.43 20.88
CA PHE A 537 -13.83 -2.72 22.08
C PHE A 537 -14.70 -2.70 23.35
N LEU A 538 -15.57 -1.68 23.50
CA LEU A 538 -16.53 -1.59 24.59
C LEU A 538 -17.53 -2.77 24.57
N THR A 539 -18.05 -3.12 23.41
CA THR A 539 -18.96 -4.25 23.24
C THR A 539 -18.32 -5.58 23.66
N GLN A 540 -17.02 -5.74 23.44
CA GLN A 540 -16.23 -6.90 23.88
C GLN A 540 -15.81 -6.79 25.37
N ARG A 541 -16.36 -5.83 26.12
CA ARG A 541 -16.07 -5.57 27.55
C ARG A 541 -14.60 -5.22 27.80
N GLY A 542 -13.99 -4.51 26.86
CA GLY A 542 -12.57 -4.13 26.90
C GLY A 542 -12.23 -3.27 28.13
N GLU A 543 -13.08 -2.33 28.54
CA GLU A 543 -12.84 -1.52 29.73
C GLU A 543 -12.79 -2.33 31.03
N GLU A 544 -13.66 -3.33 31.15
CA GLU A 544 -13.66 -4.20 32.35
C GLU A 544 -12.35 -5.00 32.39
N GLY A 545 -11.92 -5.52 31.26
CA GLY A 545 -10.63 -6.18 31.11
C GLY A 545 -9.47 -5.26 31.42
N LEU A 546 -9.47 -4.05 30.89
CA LEU A 546 -8.41 -3.06 31.09
C LEU A 546 -8.27 -2.66 32.58
N ARG A 547 -9.39 -2.41 33.28
CA ARG A 547 -9.36 -2.15 34.73
C ARG A 547 -8.71 -3.29 35.53
N ARG A 548 -8.94 -4.54 35.12
CA ARG A 548 -8.33 -5.72 35.75
C ARG A 548 -6.85 -5.82 35.44
N LEU A 549 -6.46 -5.54 34.19
CA LEU A 549 -5.07 -5.55 33.73
C LEU A 549 -4.23 -4.47 34.41
N ARG A 550 -4.77 -3.26 34.55
CA ARG A 550 -4.08 -2.17 35.26
C ARG A 550 -3.74 -2.54 36.71
N ARG A 551 -4.64 -3.24 37.42
CA ARG A 551 -4.36 -3.77 38.76
C ARG A 551 -3.26 -4.83 38.78
N ARG A 552 -2.91 -5.40 37.63
CA ARG A 552 -1.84 -6.39 37.45
C ARG A 552 -0.58 -5.80 36.83
N GLY A 553 -0.48 -4.47 36.76
CA GLY A 553 0.69 -3.76 36.28
C GLY A 553 0.74 -3.59 34.75
N PHE A 554 -0.40 -3.60 34.06
CA PHE A 554 -0.43 -3.18 32.65
C PHE A 554 -0.29 -1.65 32.58
N THR A 555 0.75 -1.19 31.89
CA THR A 555 1.09 0.23 31.71
C THR A 555 0.82 0.75 30.30
N GLY A 556 0.38 -0.12 29.37
CA GLY A 556 0.12 0.26 27.98
C GLY A 556 -1.01 1.28 27.84
N ASP A 557 -1.00 2.03 26.75
CA ASP A 557 -1.96 3.09 26.45
C ASP A 557 -3.07 2.60 25.53
N ILE A 558 -4.28 3.15 25.75
CA ILE A 558 -5.43 2.99 24.85
C ILE A 558 -5.85 4.40 24.43
N LEU A 559 -5.55 4.74 23.19
CA LEU A 559 -5.91 6.02 22.59
C LEU A 559 -7.18 5.83 21.75
N THR A 560 -8.16 6.68 21.95
CA THR A 560 -9.48 6.54 21.33
C THR A 560 -9.93 7.83 20.67
N SER A 561 -10.73 7.72 19.61
CA SER A 561 -11.33 8.84 18.90
C SER A 561 -12.86 8.76 18.94
N GLU A 562 -13.52 9.92 18.82
CA GLU A 562 -14.96 10.05 18.58
C GLU A 562 -15.32 9.97 17.09
N VAL A 563 -14.30 9.98 16.19
CA VAL A 563 -14.47 9.95 14.74
C VAL A 563 -13.68 8.77 14.14
N GLY A 564 -13.96 8.47 12.87
CA GLY A 564 -13.26 7.44 12.12
C GLY A 564 -13.94 6.08 12.14
N GLU A 565 -13.75 5.37 11.06
CA GLU A 565 -14.21 4.01 10.80
C GLU A 565 -13.03 3.01 10.84
N HIS A 566 -13.34 1.72 10.74
CA HIS A 566 -12.36 0.64 10.92
C HIS A 566 -11.17 0.71 9.95
N SER A 567 -11.42 1.08 8.69
CA SER A 567 -10.38 1.05 7.66
C SER A 567 -9.41 2.24 7.71
N GLY A 568 -9.70 3.28 8.51
CA GLY A 568 -8.86 4.49 8.63
C GLY A 568 -8.81 5.34 7.37
N ARG A 569 -9.86 5.32 6.53
CA ARG A 569 -9.94 6.11 5.29
C ARG A 569 -10.75 7.40 5.41
N GLN A 570 -11.61 7.51 6.43
CA GLN A 570 -12.26 8.77 6.75
C GLN A 570 -11.19 9.79 7.17
N ARG A 571 -11.23 10.98 6.59
CA ARG A 571 -10.18 12.01 6.73
C ARG A 571 -9.85 12.34 8.18
N ASP A 572 -10.84 12.69 8.99
CA ASP A 572 -10.62 13.08 10.39
C ASP A 572 -10.15 11.90 11.24
N GLY A 573 -10.70 10.71 10.98
CA GLY A 573 -10.24 9.46 11.61
C GLY A 573 -8.80 9.14 11.23
N ARG A 574 -8.41 9.33 9.98
CA ARG A 574 -7.04 9.14 9.49
C ARG A 574 -6.06 10.12 10.15
N GLU A 575 -6.44 11.39 10.29
CA GLU A 575 -5.61 12.40 10.96
C GLU A 575 -5.43 12.09 12.45
N PHE A 576 -6.47 11.61 13.12
CA PHE A 576 -6.34 11.08 14.48
C PHE A 576 -5.36 9.91 14.53
N LEU A 577 -5.46 8.94 13.63
CA LEU A 577 -4.54 7.79 13.58
C LEU A 577 -3.10 8.26 13.36
N ARG A 578 -2.88 9.20 12.43
CA ARG A 578 -1.55 9.79 12.18
C ARG A 578 -0.98 10.39 13.45
N THR A 579 -1.71 11.30 14.09
CA THR A 579 -1.27 12.01 15.31
C THR A 579 -1.00 11.05 16.47
N ALA A 580 -1.87 10.06 16.69
CA ALA A 580 -1.74 9.09 17.77
C ALA A 580 -0.52 8.16 17.56
N VAL A 581 -0.29 7.70 16.33
CA VAL A 581 0.86 6.85 15.99
C VAL A 581 2.15 7.67 16.10
N THR A 582 2.18 8.88 15.54
CA THR A 582 3.36 9.78 15.60
C THR A 582 3.74 10.06 17.04
N SER A 583 2.81 10.53 17.87
CA SER A 583 3.11 10.85 19.28
C SER A 583 3.60 9.63 20.07
N THR A 584 3.04 8.45 19.80
CA THR A 584 3.48 7.19 20.43
C THR A 584 4.92 6.83 20.05
N VAL A 585 5.26 6.86 18.77
CA VAL A 585 6.59 6.50 18.28
C VAL A 585 7.63 7.51 18.75
N LEU A 586 7.37 8.81 18.61
CA LEU A 586 8.29 9.86 19.05
C LEU A 586 8.53 9.81 20.56
N SER A 587 7.50 9.58 21.38
CA SER A 587 7.67 9.43 22.84
C SER A 587 8.50 8.19 23.19
N ARG A 588 8.36 7.09 22.42
CA ARG A 588 9.10 5.85 22.65
C ARG A 588 10.60 6.02 22.41
N PHE A 589 10.97 6.82 21.43
CA PHE A 589 12.36 7.06 21.05
C PHE A 589 12.92 8.40 21.54
N GLY A 590 12.12 9.24 22.22
CA GLY A 590 12.39 10.65 22.50
C GLY A 590 13.75 10.98 23.14
N SER A 591 14.35 10.09 23.93
CA SER A 591 15.73 10.24 24.46
C SER A 591 16.82 9.73 23.48
N ARG A 592 16.44 9.22 22.33
CA ARG A 592 17.31 8.56 21.35
C ARG A 592 17.28 9.22 19.97
N ILE A 593 16.30 10.12 19.78
CA ILE A 593 16.19 10.95 18.59
C ILE A 593 17.19 12.09 18.76
N ALA A 594 18.15 12.24 17.85
CA ALA A 594 19.00 13.41 17.80
C ALA A 594 18.08 14.63 17.56
N ASP A 595 18.20 15.63 18.41
CA ASP A 595 17.64 16.95 18.12
C ASP A 595 18.48 17.52 16.96
N PRO A 596 17.94 17.64 15.74
CA PRO A 596 18.72 18.14 14.61
C PRO A 596 19.22 19.58 14.81
N ALA A 597 18.75 20.28 15.86
CA ALA A 597 19.19 21.63 16.22
C ALA A 597 20.29 21.65 17.32
N ALA A 598 20.60 20.52 17.97
CA ALA A 598 21.53 20.50 19.09
C ALA A 598 23.02 20.36 18.68
N ASP A 599 23.32 19.92 17.47
CA ASP A 599 24.71 19.70 17.00
C ASP A 599 25.37 20.94 16.36
N GLU A 600 24.67 22.08 16.22
CA GLU A 600 25.25 23.32 15.70
C GLU A 600 26.04 24.15 16.76
N TYR A 601 26.09 23.75 18.02
CA TYR A 601 26.74 24.53 19.09
C TYR A 601 27.98 23.85 19.74
N VAL A 602 28.55 22.83 19.14
CA VAL A 602 29.82 22.24 19.62
C VAL A 602 30.81 22.13 18.46
N SER A 603 31.38 23.26 18.10
CA SER A 603 32.64 23.35 17.34
C SER A 603 33.55 24.36 17.94
#